data_825fcbd7e692294a531cbb4e32c08ddd
#
_entry.id   825fcbd7e692294a531cbb4e32c08ddd
#
_cell.length_a   1.000
_cell.length_b   1.000
_cell.length_c   1.000
_cell.angle_alpha   90.00
_cell.angle_beta   90.00
_cell.angle_gamma   90.00
#
_symmetry.space_group_name_H-M   'P 1'
#
loop_
_entity.id
_entity.type
_entity.pdbx_description
1 polymer ?
#
loop_
_entity_poly.entity_id
_entity_poly.type
_entity_poly.pdbx_seq_one_letter_code
_entity_poly.pdbx_strand_id
1 'polypeptide(L)'
;MLAQIGCQAISITRIGWGLLALLVGLSSVYAIYNRFFHPLRRIPGPLLASLTPWVQLYHGLQGDRHLWLCALHEQYGSHVRVAPNFVSVNTAQGLHDIYGHGKRFKKADFYNAFPAIKGVYNTHNVIDKVMHGRKRRVLSQAFSDHALKSMEDVMLLHVRQLCAGLSRAQQTGVVQDMGRWFSYLTYDVMGELCFGKSFDMLIESSRRRLIELVDRAANRHYVCGLWMPLDRWHLDQLFIHRLTNDRWNFIMNSRVEATKRAQERTKAGHDAKRDFFYYLLNARDPETGQGLTTPELWGEANVLMIAGSDTTSTTLAATIFYLVRNPHAMAQLQKEVRESFSSVEEIVTGSKLNELVYLKACLDEALRLAPAVPGAPPREVMEGGAVVDGVFLPGGTDCGTPTYSIHRQAAYYRQPGVYLPERWIEGAICQTGMEAWQTSREDVEMARRAFCPFSIGPRGCIGKSMALMEMRLTIARLMFLFDMELGDRRGEDEGGHLALVDHFTSAKEGPDVIVRARVQ
;
A
#
# COMPACT_ATOMS: atom_id res chain seq x y z
N MET A 1 38.87 4.57 -49.65
CA MET A 1 38.56 4.48 -48.21
C MET A 1 37.59 5.59 -47.79
N LEU A 2 37.83 6.89 -48.02
CA LEU A 2 36.93 7.99 -47.61
C LEU A 2 35.54 7.93 -48.30
N ALA A 3 35.46 7.55 -49.58
CA ALA A 3 34.19 7.41 -50.29
C ALA A 3 33.32 6.24 -49.79
N GLN A 4 33.93 5.14 -49.34
CA GLN A 4 33.19 4.02 -48.71
C GLN A 4 32.64 4.37 -47.33
N ILE A 5 33.36 5.15 -46.52
CA ILE A 5 32.90 5.65 -45.21
C ILE A 5 31.73 6.61 -45.40
N GLY A 6 31.78 7.51 -46.41
CA GLY A 6 30.68 8.41 -46.72
C GLY A 6 29.40 7.67 -47.21
N CYS A 7 29.55 6.61 -48.01
CA CYS A 7 28.42 5.83 -48.51
C CYS A 7 27.76 5.00 -47.38
N GLN A 8 28.54 4.46 -46.44
CA GLN A 8 28.02 3.77 -45.24
C GLN A 8 27.32 4.74 -44.29
N ALA A 9 27.86 5.93 -44.05
CA ALA A 9 27.24 6.95 -43.21
C ALA A 9 25.89 7.42 -43.77
N ILE A 10 25.80 7.64 -45.10
CA ILE A 10 24.56 8.02 -45.79
C ILE A 10 23.53 6.87 -45.74
N SER A 11 23.98 5.61 -45.80
CA SER A 11 23.10 4.43 -45.68
C SER A 11 22.52 4.30 -44.28
N ILE A 12 23.33 4.49 -43.20
CA ILE A 12 22.90 4.44 -41.81
C ILE A 12 21.89 5.56 -41.48
N THR A 13 22.13 6.77 -41.97
CA THR A 13 21.19 7.89 -41.76
C THR A 13 19.85 7.65 -42.46
N ARG A 14 19.84 7.11 -43.72
CA ARG A 14 18.59 6.75 -44.41
C ARG A 14 17.81 5.65 -43.73
N ILE A 15 18.48 4.63 -43.21
CA ILE A 15 17.87 3.58 -42.40
C ILE A 15 17.28 4.19 -41.11
N GLY A 16 18.00 5.07 -40.43
CA GLY A 16 17.53 5.79 -39.26
C GLY A 16 16.25 6.61 -39.50
N TRP A 17 16.24 7.39 -40.60
CA TRP A 17 15.04 8.15 -41.00
C TRP A 17 13.88 7.22 -41.39
N GLY A 18 14.14 6.10 -42.06
CA GLY A 18 13.13 5.10 -42.41
C GLY A 18 12.49 4.47 -41.15
N LEU A 19 13.30 4.10 -40.17
CA LEU A 19 12.83 3.59 -38.88
C LEU A 19 12.03 4.63 -38.10
N LEU A 20 12.50 5.87 -38.08
CA LEU A 20 11.78 6.98 -37.41
C LEU A 20 10.42 7.22 -38.09
N ALA A 21 10.37 7.28 -39.43
CA ALA A 21 9.12 7.43 -40.17
C ALA A 21 8.14 6.28 -39.92
N LEU A 22 8.65 5.03 -39.85
CA LEU A 22 7.84 3.87 -39.52
C LEU A 22 7.28 3.97 -38.10
N LEU A 23 8.10 4.33 -37.10
CA LEU A 23 7.67 4.52 -35.71
C LEU A 23 6.61 5.61 -35.59
N VAL A 24 6.80 6.75 -36.25
CA VAL A 24 5.82 7.85 -36.27
C VAL A 24 4.52 7.38 -36.96
N GLY A 25 4.61 6.65 -38.06
CA GLY A 25 3.45 6.10 -38.76
C GLY A 25 2.66 5.13 -37.91
N LEU A 26 3.32 4.16 -37.27
CA LEU A 26 2.68 3.20 -36.37
C LEU A 26 2.04 3.89 -35.15
N SER A 27 2.75 4.86 -34.57
CA SER A 27 2.22 5.65 -33.42
C SER A 27 0.98 6.46 -33.82
N SER A 28 0.98 7.03 -35.03
CA SER A 28 -0.16 7.78 -35.58
C SER A 28 -1.37 6.87 -35.81
N VAL A 29 -1.18 5.69 -36.40
CA VAL A 29 -2.23 4.69 -36.60
C VAL A 29 -2.81 4.24 -35.26
N TYR A 30 -1.94 3.97 -34.29
CA TYR A 30 -2.36 3.61 -32.92
C TYR A 30 -3.17 4.72 -32.26
N ALA A 31 -2.74 5.98 -32.38
CA ALA A 31 -3.46 7.12 -31.83
C ALA A 31 -4.83 7.33 -32.47
N ILE A 32 -4.91 7.22 -33.83
CA ILE A 32 -6.18 7.30 -34.58
C ILE A 32 -7.13 6.18 -34.17
N TYR A 33 -6.63 4.95 -34.06
CA TYR A 33 -7.44 3.83 -33.54
C TYR A 33 -7.99 4.14 -32.14
N ASN A 34 -7.13 4.54 -31.21
CA ASN A 34 -7.55 4.83 -29.83
C ASN A 34 -8.56 5.97 -29.74
N ARG A 35 -8.46 6.96 -30.63
CA ARG A 35 -9.35 8.12 -30.65
C ARG A 35 -10.73 7.82 -31.23
N PHE A 36 -10.77 7.05 -32.35
CA PHE A 36 -11.98 6.94 -33.17
C PHE A 36 -12.61 5.55 -33.16
N PHE A 37 -11.82 4.49 -32.99
CA PHE A 37 -12.27 3.11 -33.17
C PHE A 37 -12.24 2.27 -31.89
N HIS A 38 -11.51 2.72 -30.86
CA HIS A 38 -11.40 1.94 -29.61
C HIS A 38 -12.77 1.81 -28.91
N PRO A 39 -13.11 0.64 -28.34
CA PRO A 39 -14.39 0.45 -27.63
C PRO A 39 -14.63 1.47 -26.51
N LEU A 40 -13.57 1.92 -25.83
CA LEU A 40 -13.63 2.89 -24.73
C LEU A 40 -13.68 4.36 -25.20
N ARG A 41 -13.81 4.67 -26.48
CA ARG A 41 -13.76 6.05 -27.04
C ARG A 41 -14.82 7.00 -26.47
N ARG A 42 -15.93 6.44 -25.94
CA ARG A 42 -17.05 7.22 -25.35
C ARG A 42 -16.83 7.56 -23.88
N ILE A 43 -15.88 6.90 -23.21
CA ILE A 43 -15.58 7.19 -21.80
C ILE A 43 -14.73 8.46 -21.74
N PRO A 44 -15.14 9.48 -20.94
CA PRO A 44 -14.43 10.75 -20.85
C PRO A 44 -13.04 10.57 -20.24
N GLY A 45 -12.16 11.53 -20.52
CA GLY A 45 -10.79 11.55 -20.00
C GLY A 45 -9.86 12.45 -20.81
N PRO A 46 -8.63 12.68 -20.35
CA PRO A 46 -7.66 13.49 -21.05
C PRO A 46 -7.32 12.88 -22.41
N LEU A 47 -7.32 13.72 -23.45
CA LEU A 47 -7.04 13.25 -24.82
C LEU A 47 -5.72 12.49 -24.92
N LEU A 48 -4.63 13.07 -24.41
CA LEU A 48 -3.31 12.45 -24.46
C LEU A 48 -3.27 11.10 -23.73
N ALA A 49 -3.89 11.01 -22.55
CA ALA A 49 -3.96 9.76 -21.78
C ALA A 49 -4.73 8.67 -22.54
N SER A 50 -5.79 9.03 -23.29
CA SER A 50 -6.54 8.09 -24.12
C SER A 50 -5.74 7.57 -25.33
N LEU A 51 -4.72 8.30 -25.78
CA LEU A 51 -3.92 7.96 -26.95
C LEU A 51 -2.64 7.18 -26.60
N THR A 52 -2.07 7.40 -25.42
CA THR A 52 -0.77 6.84 -25.03
C THR A 52 -0.72 6.49 -23.54
N PRO A 53 0.00 5.42 -23.14
CA PRO A 53 0.23 5.10 -21.74
C PRO A 53 1.25 6.02 -21.05
N TRP A 54 1.97 6.86 -21.81
CA TRP A 54 3.06 7.69 -21.28
C TRP A 54 2.61 8.69 -20.21
N VAL A 55 1.36 9.18 -20.29
CA VAL A 55 0.85 10.14 -19.29
C VAL A 55 0.76 9.50 -17.90
N GLN A 56 0.15 8.32 -17.80
CA GLN A 56 0.10 7.64 -16.50
C GLN A 56 1.48 7.17 -16.02
N LEU A 57 2.39 6.82 -16.95
CA LEU A 57 3.76 6.45 -16.62
C LEU A 57 4.53 7.65 -16.07
N TYR A 58 4.36 8.84 -16.66
CA TYR A 58 4.94 10.08 -16.14
C TYR A 58 4.51 10.33 -14.69
N HIS A 59 3.21 10.30 -14.41
CA HIS A 59 2.70 10.48 -13.04
C HIS A 59 3.14 9.32 -12.09
N GLY A 60 3.30 8.12 -12.61
CA GLY A 60 3.88 7.01 -11.85
C GLY A 60 5.34 7.23 -11.46
N LEU A 61 6.14 7.82 -12.36
CA LEU A 61 7.55 8.19 -12.10
C LEU A 61 7.66 9.37 -11.12
N GLN A 62 6.75 10.35 -11.20
CA GLN A 62 6.69 11.47 -10.26
C GLN A 62 6.15 11.07 -8.88
N GLY A 63 5.44 9.92 -8.78
CA GLY A 63 4.82 9.47 -7.55
C GLY A 63 3.54 10.23 -7.17
N ASP A 64 2.98 11.03 -8.08
CA ASP A 64 1.78 11.86 -7.87
C ASP A 64 0.53 11.30 -8.58
N ARG A 65 0.59 10.06 -9.09
CA ARG A 65 -0.50 9.47 -9.88
C ARG A 65 -1.84 9.44 -9.13
N HIS A 66 -1.85 9.27 -7.83
CA HIS A 66 -3.05 9.29 -7.01
C HIS A 66 -3.72 10.68 -6.98
N LEU A 67 -2.92 11.76 -6.93
CA LEU A 67 -3.41 13.15 -7.00
C LEU A 67 -3.95 13.46 -8.38
N TRP A 68 -3.23 13.05 -9.43
CA TRP A 68 -3.68 13.18 -10.81
C TRP A 68 -5.01 12.46 -11.05
N LEU A 69 -5.19 11.22 -10.57
CA LEU A 69 -6.45 10.49 -10.66
C LEU A 69 -7.58 11.22 -9.91
N CYS A 70 -7.30 11.80 -8.74
CA CYS A 70 -8.29 12.57 -7.98
C CYS A 70 -8.78 13.78 -8.78
N ALA A 71 -7.86 14.59 -9.31
CA ALA A 71 -8.18 15.75 -10.14
C ALA A 71 -8.96 15.36 -11.42
N LEU A 72 -8.63 14.23 -12.04
CA LEU A 72 -9.37 13.74 -13.19
C LEU A 72 -10.82 13.39 -12.86
N HIS A 73 -11.07 12.78 -11.70
CA HIS A 73 -12.43 12.46 -11.29
C HIS A 73 -13.24 13.70 -10.92
N GLU A 74 -12.60 14.75 -10.42
CA GLU A 74 -13.25 16.07 -10.21
C GLU A 74 -13.65 16.70 -11.55
N GLN A 75 -12.81 16.58 -12.58
CA GLN A 75 -13.03 17.17 -13.89
C GLN A 75 -13.97 16.36 -14.79
N TYR A 76 -13.83 15.04 -14.83
CA TYR A 76 -14.52 14.18 -15.80
C TYR A 76 -15.62 13.29 -15.20
N GLY A 77 -15.78 13.28 -13.88
CA GLY A 77 -16.81 12.50 -13.18
C GLY A 77 -16.37 11.08 -12.78
N SER A 78 -17.36 10.21 -12.61
CA SER A 78 -17.17 8.88 -11.96
C SER A 78 -16.37 7.88 -12.77
N HIS A 79 -16.43 7.93 -14.10
CA HIS A 79 -15.72 7.01 -15.01
C HIS A 79 -14.76 7.79 -15.89
N VAL A 80 -13.47 7.54 -15.78
CA VAL A 80 -12.44 8.28 -16.51
C VAL A 80 -11.49 7.33 -17.23
N ARG A 81 -11.31 7.53 -18.55
CA ARG A 81 -10.31 6.81 -19.34
C ARG A 81 -8.93 7.43 -19.11
N VAL A 82 -8.11 6.81 -18.28
CA VAL A 82 -6.80 7.32 -17.81
C VAL A 82 -5.61 6.75 -18.59
N ALA A 83 -5.85 5.76 -19.44
CA ALA A 83 -4.88 5.23 -20.38
C ALA A 83 -5.63 4.60 -21.57
N PRO A 84 -4.96 4.23 -22.68
CA PRO A 84 -5.63 3.66 -23.84
C PRO A 84 -6.60 2.53 -23.52
N ASN A 85 -6.26 1.66 -22.60
CA ASN A 85 -7.09 0.52 -22.19
C ASN A 85 -7.38 0.48 -20.69
N PHE A 86 -7.36 1.63 -19.98
CA PHE A 86 -7.62 1.67 -18.55
C PHE A 86 -8.74 2.67 -18.20
N VAL A 87 -9.75 2.19 -17.45
CA VAL A 87 -10.85 3.01 -16.92
C VAL A 87 -10.75 3.09 -15.39
N SER A 88 -10.58 4.28 -14.88
CA SER A 88 -10.69 4.58 -13.44
C SER A 88 -12.15 4.81 -13.07
N VAL A 89 -12.62 4.18 -12.00
CA VAL A 89 -14.02 4.25 -11.55
C VAL A 89 -14.05 4.69 -10.08
N ASN A 90 -14.65 5.86 -9.81
CA ASN A 90 -14.62 6.49 -8.48
C ASN A 90 -16.00 6.53 -7.83
N THR A 91 -16.60 5.34 -7.63
CA THR A 91 -17.88 5.17 -6.94
C THR A 91 -17.87 3.94 -6.05
N ALA A 92 -18.68 3.95 -4.97
CA ALA A 92 -18.81 2.78 -4.10
C ALA A 92 -19.42 1.58 -4.84
N GLN A 93 -20.37 1.80 -5.77
CA GLN A 93 -20.91 0.74 -6.61
C GLN A 93 -19.83 0.13 -7.51
N GLY A 94 -19.04 0.97 -8.19
CA GLY A 94 -17.92 0.53 -9.02
C GLY A 94 -16.86 -0.23 -8.22
N LEU A 95 -16.55 0.20 -6.99
CA LEU A 95 -15.68 -0.53 -6.07
C LEU A 95 -16.18 -1.96 -5.83
N HIS A 96 -17.48 -2.12 -5.51
CA HIS A 96 -18.09 -3.42 -5.26
C HIS A 96 -18.20 -4.26 -6.53
N ASP A 97 -18.47 -3.65 -7.68
CA ASP A 97 -18.56 -4.36 -8.96
C ASP A 97 -17.20 -4.90 -9.41
N ILE A 98 -16.12 -4.14 -9.23
CA ILE A 98 -14.77 -4.53 -9.65
C ILE A 98 -14.14 -5.55 -8.70
N TYR A 99 -14.22 -5.31 -7.38
CA TYR A 99 -13.44 -6.09 -6.40
C TYR A 99 -14.26 -7.10 -5.60
N GLY A 100 -15.59 -7.04 -5.66
CA GLY A 100 -16.50 -7.91 -4.89
C GLY A 100 -16.39 -9.40 -5.24
N HIS A 101 -17.04 -10.23 -4.43
CA HIS A 101 -17.10 -11.67 -4.67
C HIS A 101 -17.93 -12.01 -5.93
N GLY A 102 -17.56 -13.08 -6.62
CA GLY A 102 -18.30 -13.60 -7.79
C GLY A 102 -18.20 -12.74 -9.05
N LYS A 103 -17.40 -11.69 -9.05
CA LYS A 103 -17.30 -10.74 -10.17
C LYS A 103 -16.41 -11.26 -11.30
N ARG A 104 -16.68 -10.77 -12.52
CA ARG A 104 -16.01 -11.18 -13.77
C ARG A 104 -14.69 -10.44 -14.01
N PHE A 105 -13.86 -10.32 -12.98
CA PHE A 105 -12.58 -9.64 -13.01
C PHE A 105 -11.47 -10.57 -12.53
N LYS A 106 -10.28 -10.40 -13.09
CA LYS A 106 -9.01 -10.96 -12.61
C LYS A 106 -8.02 -9.84 -12.35
N LYS A 107 -6.88 -10.13 -11.73
CA LYS A 107 -5.78 -9.15 -11.67
C LYS A 107 -5.29 -8.84 -13.08
N ALA A 108 -4.99 -7.56 -13.35
CA ALA A 108 -4.45 -7.13 -14.64
C ALA A 108 -3.00 -7.59 -14.84
N ASP A 109 -2.53 -7.51 -16.08
CA ASP A 109 -1.15 -7.83 -16.47
C ASP A 109 -0.08 -7.05 -15.68
N PHE A 110 -0.43 -5.88 -15.18
CA PHE A 110 0.35 -5.06 -14.24
C PHE A 110 1.09 -5.88 -13.16
N TYR A 111 0.43 -6.90 -12.61
CA TYR A 111 0.99 -7.72 -11.52
C TYR A 111 2.10 -8.68 -11.98
N ASN A 112 2.30 -8.85 -13.27
CA ASN A 112 3.43 -9.63 -13.81
C ASN A 112 4.78 -8.92 -13.69
N ALA A 113 4.81 -7.61 -13.34
CA ALA A 113 6.05 -6.90 -13.02
C ALA A 113 6.61 -7.24 -11.61
N PHE A 114 5.82 -7.90 -10.74
CA PHE A 114 6.13 -8.11 -9.32
C PHE A 114 6.87 -9.42 -8.94
N PRO A 115 6.87 -10.52 -9.73
CA PRO A 115 7.52 -11.75 -9.30
C PRO A 115 8.98 -11.52 -8.92
N ALA A 116 9.37 -11.97 -7.72
CA ALA A 116 10.75 -11.95 -7.27
C ALA A 116 11.61 -12.94 -8.07
N ILE A 117 11.02 -14.05 -8.48
CA ILE A 117 11.64 -15.10 -9.30
C ILE A 117 10.74 -15.34 -10.49
N LYS A 118 11.31 -15.33 -11.72
CA LYS A 118 10.56 -15.56 -12.95
C LYS A 118 9.80 -16.90 -12.89
N GLY A 119 8.50 -16.85 -13.14
CA GLY A 119 7.62 -18.03 -13.11
C GLY A 119 7.15 -18.46 -11.71
N VAL A 120 7.61 -17.80 -10.64
CA VAL A 120 7.17 -18.05 -9.27
C VAL A 120 6.29 -16.90 -8.79
N TYR A 121 5.01 -17.19 -8.67
CA TYR A 121 4.02 -16.20 -8.24
C TYR A 121 3.72 -16.35 -6.75
N ASN A 122 3.63 -15.23 -6.04
CA ASN A 122 3.16 -15.16 -4.66
C ASN A 122 1.66 -14.81 -4.62
N THR A 123 1.05 -14.85 -3.43
CA THR A 123 -0.38 -14.58 -3.22
C THR A 123 -0.79 -13.19 -3.69
N HIS A 124 0.13 -12.20 -3.64
CA HIS A 124 -0.15 -10.84 -4.10
C HIS A 124 -0.17 -10.74 -5.63
N ASN A 125 0.78 -11.33 -6.35
CA ASN A 125 0.93 -11.08 -7.78
C ASN A 125 0.29 -12.15 -8.69
N VAL A 126 -0.14 -13.30 -8.17
CA VAL A 126 -0.77 -14.35 -8.97
C VAL A 126 -2.08 -13.88 -9.59
N ILE A 127 -2.17 -13.93 -10.93
CA ILE A 127 -3.36 -13.51 -11.70
C ILE A 127 -4.41 -14.63 -11.71
N ASP A 128 -3.98 -15.88 -11.92
CA ASP A 128 -4.85 -17.04 -11.96
C ASP A 128 -5.68 -17.19 -10.67
N LYS A 129 -7.00 -17.38 -10.82
CA LYS A 129 -7.93 -17.42 -9.69
C LYS A 129 -7.82 -18.72 -8.88
N VAL A 130 -7.56 -19.86 -9.54
CA VAL A 130 -7.49 -21.17 -8.89
C VAL A 130 -6.19 -21.24 -8.07
N MET A 131 -5.07 -20.88 -8.70
CA MET A 131 -3.77 -20.81 -8.01
C MET A 131 -3.82 -19.83 -6.83
N HIS A 132 -4.45 -18.66 -7.00
CA HIS A 132 -4.65 -17.73 -5.89
C HIS A 132 -5.47 -18.35 -4.76
N GLY A 133 -6.59 -19.02 -5.08
CA GLY A 133 -7.45 -19.67 -4.09
C GLY A 133 -6.65 -20.64 -3.22
N ARG A 134 -5.85 -21.52 -3.85
CA ARG A 134 -4.94 -22.45 -3.14
C ARG A 134 -3.97 -21.71 -2.22
N LYS A 135 -3.22 -20.75 -2.77
CA LYS A 135 -2.23 -19.98 -1.99
C LYS A 135 -2.88 -19.22 -0.84
N ARG A 136 -4.04 -18.61 -1.08
CA ARG A 136 -4.78 -17.85 -0.07
C ARG A 136 -5.24 -18.75 1.08
N ARG A 137 -5.74 -19.97 0.82
CA ARG A 137 -6.14 -20.93 1.87
C ARG A 137 -4.94 -21.36 2.72
N VAL A 138 -3.79 -21.63 2.09
CA VAL A 138 -2.55 -21.95 2.82
C VAL A 138 -2.10 -20.77 3.68
N LEU A 139 -2.00 -19.59 3.08
CA LEU A 139 -1.50 -18.40 3.76
C LEU A 139 -2.43 -17.93 4.90
N SER A 140 -3.75 -18.10 4.75
CA SER A 140 -4.75 -17.69 5.76
C SER A 140 -4.54 -18.35 7.11
N GLN A 141 -3.93 -19.54 7.16
CA GLN A 141 -3.64 -20.23 8.43
C GLN A 141 -2.63 -19.44 9.28
N ALA A 142 -1.69 -18.73 8.65
CA ALA A 142 -0.74 -17.86 9.32
C ALA A 142 -1.35 -16.53 9.84
N PHE A 143 -2.56 -16.18 9.37
CA PHE A 143 -3.30 -14.99 9.77
C PHE A 143 -4.57 -15.31 10.58
N SER A 144 -4.71 -16.54 11.07
CA SER A 144 -5.78 -16.91 12.01
C SER A 144 -5.59 -16.22 13.36
N ASP A 145 -6.67 -16.02 14.12
CA ASP A 145 -6.60 -15.39 15.45
C ASP A 145 -5.62 -16.10 16.38
N HIS A 146 -5.58 -17.45 16.34
CA HIS A 146 -4.63 -18.25 17.10
C HIS A 146 -3.17 -17.96 16.69
N ALA A 147 -2.89 -17.86 15.38
CA ALA A 147 -1.56 -17.54 14.88
C ALA A 147 -1.14 -16.13 15.26
N LEU A 148 -2.03 -15.14 15.10
CA LEU A 148 -1.78 -13.76 15.47
C LEU A 148 -1.51 -13.60 16.97
N LYS A 149 -2.26 -14.31 17.82
CA LYS A 149 -2.02 -14.31 19.26
C LYS A 149 -0.63 -14.83 19.63
N SER A 150 -0.13 -15.84 18.90
CA SER A 150 1.23 -16.37 19.12
C SER A 150 2.37 -15.43 18.69
N MET A 151 2.04 -14.40 17.89
CA MET A 151 2.98 -13.38 17.39
C MET A 151 2.95 -12.09 18.22
N GLU A 152 2.02 -11.96 19.17
CA GLU A 152 1.84 -10.76 19.98
C GLU A 152 3.09 -10.37 20.77
N ASP A 153 3.79 -11.33 21.36
CA ASP A 153 5.00 -11.07 22.15
C ASP A 153 6.10 -10.40 21.31
N VAL A 154 6.21 -10.77 20.03
CA VAL A 154 7.15 -10.14 19.10
C VAL A 154 6.77 -8.68 18.86
N MET A 155 5.50 -8.39 18.63
CA MET A 155 5.04 -7.01 18.43
C MET A 155 5.24 -6.18 19.70
N LEU A 156 4.87 -6.73 20.87
CA LEU A 156 5.06 -6.06 22.17
C LEU A 156 6.52 -5.76 22.43
N LEU A 157 7.44 -6.69 22.13
CA LEU A 157 8.87 -6.47 22.30
C LEU A 157 9.34 -5.23 21.52
N HIS A 158 9.02 -5.16 20.24
CA HIS A 158 9.45 -4.06 19.39
C HIS A 158 8.73 -2.74 19.70
N VAL A 159 7.45 -2.77 20.07
CA VAL A 159 6.73 -1.57 20.55
C VAL A 159 7.34 -1.05 21.86
N ARG A 160 7.75 -1.91 22.78
CA ARG A 160 8.50 -1.50 23.99
C ARG A 160 9.85 -0.87 23.62
N GLN A 161 10.57 -1.43 22.65
CA GLN A 161 11.84 -0.85 22.16
C GLN A 161 11.62 0.53 21.52
N LEU A 162 10.56 0.71 20.74
CA LEU A 162 10.15 2.02 20.21
C LEU A 162 9.91 3.02 21.36
N CYS A 163 9.08 2.66 22.33
CA CYS A 163 8.78 3.52 23.48
C CYS A 163 10.05 3.87 24.28
N ALA A 164 10.93 2.91 24.53
CA ALA A 164 12.20 3.13 25.20
C ALA A 164 13.15 4.04 24.38
N GLY A 165 13.16 3.89 23.05
CA GLY A 165 13.91 4.76 22.13
C GLY A 165 13.42 6.19 22.20
N LEU A 166 12.11 6.42 22.13
CA LEU A 166 11.50 7.75 22.24
C LEU A 166 11.70 8.36 23.64
N SER A 167 11.63 7.56 24.72
CA SER A 167 11.93 8.02 26.08
C SER A 167 13.36 8.50 26.26
N ARG A 168 14.32 7.93 25.53
CA ARG A 168 15.70 8.44 25.50
C ARG A 168 15.82 9.70 24.64
N ALA A 169 15.18 9.69 23.47
CA ALA A 169 15.23 10.79 22.51
C ALA A 169 14.63 12.09 23.08
N GLN A 170 13.54 12.02 23.85
CA GLN A 170 12.90 13.19 24.47
C GLN A 170 13.86 13.97 25.40
N GLN A 171 14.80 13.29 26.06
CA GLN A 171 15.75 13.94 26.97
C GLN A 171 16.69 14.91 26.25
N THR A 172 16.85 14.74 24.94
CA THR A 172 17.69 15.61 24.09
C THR A 172 16.95 16.86 23.60
N GLY A 173 15.61 16.91 23.72
CA GLY A 173 14.78 17.99 23.20
C GLY A 173 14.74 18.06 21.66
N VAL A 174 15.32 17.09 20.97
CA VAL A 174 15.39 17.06 19.51
C VAL A 174 14.08 16.56 18.93
N VAL A 175 13.63 17.22 17.87
CA VAL A 175 12.46 16.83 17.06
C VAL A 175 12.66 15.42 16.49
N GLN A 176 11.62 14.58 16.58
CA GLN A 176 11.65 13.19 16.16
C GLN A 176 10.88 12.98 14.86
N ASP A 177 11.50 12.36 13.86
CA ASP A 177 10.85 11.89 12.65
C ASP A 177 10.08 10.58 12.94
N MET A 178 8.77 10.70 13.20
CA MET A 178 7.94 9.55 13.53
C MET A 178 7.76 8.59 12.35
N GLY A 179 7.80 9.08 11.12
CA GLY A 179 7.75 8.20 9.94
C GLY A 179 8.93 7.22 9.90
N ARG A 180 10.14 7.68 10.26
CA ARG A 180 11.31 6.81 10.37
C ARG A 180 11.20 5.84 11.56
N TRP A 181 10.78 6.32 12.72
CA TRP A 181 10.58 5.46 13.89
C TRP A 181 9.59 4.33 13.61
N PHE A 182 8.47 4.63 12.94
CA PHE A 182 7.49 3.60 12.57
C PHE A 182 8.01 2.67 11.48
N SER A 183 8.81 3.16 10.54
CA SER A 183 9.48 2.26 9.59
C SER A 183 10.43 1.31 10.31
N TYR A 184 11.24 1.77 11.26
CA TYR A 184 12.13 0.91 12.05
C TYR A 184 11.34 -0.15 12.82
N LEU A 185 10.23 0.26 13.48
CA LEU A 185 9.35 -0.66 14.19
C LEU A 185 8.83 -1.78 13.28
N THR A 186 8.18 -1.39 12.20
CA THR A 186 7.49 -2.36 11.33
C THR A 186 8.47 -3.28 10.58
N TYR A 187 9.65 -2.78 10.23
CA TYR A 187 10.71 -3.62 9.65
C TYR A 187 11.30 -4.60 10.66
N ASP A 188 11.47 -4.20 11.93
CA ASP A 188 11.96 -5.09 12.99
C ASP A 188 10.92 -6.18 13.30
N VAL A 189 9.63 -5.81 13.42
CA VAL A 189 8.52 -6.76 13.59
C VAL A 189 8.46 -7.76 12.42
N MET A 190 8.43 -7.26 11.19
CA MET A 190 8.33 -8.13 10.01
C MET A 190 9.60 -8.95 9.77
N GLY A 191 10.77 -8.41 10.08
CA GLY A 191 12.04 -9.16 10.05
C GLY A 191 12.00 -10.37 10.97
N GLU A 192 11.53 -10.17 12.20
CA GLU A 192 11.43 -11.26 13.17
C GLU A 192 10.34 -12.28 12.81
N LEU A 193 9.19 -11.82 12.33
CA LEU A 193 8.10 -12.71 11.94
C LEU A 193 8.35 -13.46 10.60
N CYS A 194 9.03 -12.83 9.63
CA CYS A 194 9.30 -13.44 8.33
C CYS A 194 10.62 -14.22 8.28
N PHE A 195 11.63 -13.81 9.05
CA PHE A 195 12.98 -14.40 8.98
C PHE A 195 13.51 -14.92 10.32
N GLY A 196 12.71 -14.82 11.38
CA GLY A 196 13.03 -15.29 12.73
C GLY A 196 14.04 -14.43 13.49
N LYS A 197 14.40 -13.26 12.94
CA LYS A 197 15.33 -12.31 13.57
C LYS A 197 14.96 -10.88 13.22
N SER A 198 15.09 -9.97 14.18
CA SER A 198 14.99 -8.53 13.97
C SER A 198 16.11 -8.00 13.06
N PHE A 199 15.86 -6.88 12.41
CA PHE A 199 16.90 -6.06 11.78
C PHE A 199 17.55 -5.08 12.75
N ASP A 200 17.06 -4.98 13.99
CA ASP A 200 17.56 -4.12 15.06
C ASP A 200 17.59 -2.62 14.71
N MET A 201 16.71 -2.19 13.77
CA MET A 201 16.68 -0.81 13.26
C MET A 201 16.29 0.21 14.33
N LEU A 202 15.49 -0.21 15.33
CA LEU A 202 15.12 0.63 16.49
C LEU A 202 16.34 0.92 17.39
N ILE A 203 17.33 0.03 17.41
CA ILE A 203 18.51 0.11 18.29
C ILE A 203 19.72 0.59 17.51
N GLU A 204 19.95 0.04 16.30
CA GLU A 204 21.15 0.25 15.50
C GLU A 204 20.85 0.89 14.14
N SER A 205 21.73 1.76 13.66
CA SER A 205 21.55 2.43 12.36
C SER A 205 22.06 1.64 11.16
N SER A 206 22.86 0.58 11.39
CA SER A 206 23.61 -0.12 10.34
C SER A 206 22.76 -0.74 9.23
N ARG A 207 21.53 -1.17 9.54
CA ARG A 207 20.61 -1.83 8.58
C ARG A 207 19.51 -0.95 8.03
N ARG A 208 19.42 0.31 8.44
CA ARG A 208 18.35 1.25 8.02
C ARG A 208 18.32 1.51 6.52
N ARG A 209 19.44 1.29 5.82
CA ARG A 209 19.50 1.38 4.35
C ARG A 209 18.57 0.37 3.63
N LEU A 210 18.16 -0.72 4.30
CA LEU A 210 17.24 -1.69 3.73
C LEU A 210 15.90 -1.05 3.33
N ILE A 211 15.43 -0.05 4.09
CA ILE A 211 14.17 0.67 3.81
C ILE A 211 14.23 1.33 2.43
N GLU A 212 15.34 2.01 2.10
CA GLU A 212 15.50 2.63 0.79
C GLU A 212 15.52 1.61 -0.36
N LEU A 213 16.12 0.44 -0.14
CA LEU A 213 16.16 -0.63 -1.14
C LEU A 213 14.75 -1.18 -1.42
N VAL A 214 13.92 -1.32 -0.38
CA VAL A 214 12.54 -1.79 -0.51
C VAL A 214 11.69 -0.76 -1.25
N ASP A 215 11.77 0.51 -0.88
CA ASP A 215 11.02 1.58 -1.54
C ASP A 215 11.37 1.67 -3.04
N ARG A 216 12.66 1.61 -3.39
CA ARG A 216 13.10 1.60 -4.78
C ARG A 216 12.65 0.34 -5.53
N ALA A 217 12.62 -0.80 -4.86
CA ALA A 217 12.09 -2.04 -5.46
C ALA A 217 10.58 -1.93 -5.74
N ALA A 218 9.81 -1.34 -4.81
CA ALA A 218 8.39 -1.08 -4.99
C ALA A 218 8.14 -0.12 -6.15
N ASN A 219 8.89 0.98 -6.23
CA ASN A 219 8.82 1.94 -7.32
C ASN A 219 9.10 1.28 -8.69
N ARG A 220 10.16 0.46 -8.80
CA ARG A 220 10.45 -0.30 -10.04
C ARG A 220 9.28 -1.18 -10.45
N HIS A 221 8.71 -1.92 -9.51
CA HIS A 221 7.56 -2.78 -9.80
C HIS A 221 6.37 -1.96 -10.31
N TYR A 222 6.09 -0.83 -9.67
CA TYR A 222 4.99 0.05 -10.01
C TYR A 222 5.15 0.63 -11.42
N VAL A 223 6.29 1.25 -11.71
CA VAL A 223 6.60 1.85 -13.02
C VAL A 223 6.54 0.82 -14.15
N CYS A 224 7.14 -0.35 -13.96
CA CYS A 224 7.10 -1.44 -14.94
C CYS A 224 5.68 -1.99 -15.12
N GLY A 225 4.89 -2.07 -14.05
CA GLY A 225 3.50 -2.49 -14.11
C GLY A 225 2.61 -1.52 -14.88
N LEU A 226 2.84 -0.20 -14.76
CA LEU A 226 2.09 0.81 -15.52
C LEU A 226 2.34 0.73 -17.04
N TRP A 227 3.52 0.23 -17.44
CA TRP A 227 3.86 -0.02 -18.84
C TRP A 227 4.72 -1.28 -18.98
N MET A 228 4.06 -2.43 -19.09
CA MET A 228 4.68 -3.76 -19.10
C MET A 228 5.80 -3.98 -20.13
N PRO A 229 5.87 -3.28 -21.30
CA PRO A 229 7.02 -3.36 -22.18
C PRO A 229 8.36 -3.02 -21.52
N LEU A 230 8.39 -2.16 -20.48
CA LEU A 230 9.62 -1.89 -19.71
C LEU A 230 10.21 -3.19 -19.11
N ASP A 231 9.35 -4.03 -18.54
CA ASP A 231 9.77 -5.31 -17.96
C ASP A 231 10.01 -6.39 -19.01
N ARG A 232 9.06 -6.55 -19.96
CA ARG A 232 9.09 -7.64 -20.96
C ARG A 232 10.27 -7.57 -21.91
N TRP A 233 10.66 -6.36 -22.30
CA TRP A 233 11.76 -6.10 -23.23
C TRP A 233 13.05 -5.68 -22.53
N HIS A 234 13.10 -5.82 -21.19
CA HIS A 234 14.24 -5.45 -20.36
C HIS A 234 14.71 -3.99 -20.53
N LEU A 235 13.78 -3.10 -20.91
CA LEU A 235 14.06 -1.66 -21.05
C LEU A 235 14.30 -0.99 -19.69
N ASP A 236 13.81 -1.58 -18.62
CA ASP A 236 14.07 -1.14 -17.23
C ASP A 236 15.56 -1.13 -16.90
N GLN A 237 16.35 -2.04 -17.47
CA GLN A 237 17.82 -2.05 -17.32
C GLN A 237 18.49 -0.87 -18.01
N LEU A 238 17.88 -0.32 -19.08
CA LEU A 238 18.39 0.82 -19.81
C LEU A 238 17.96 2.16 -19.19
N PHE A 239 16.67 2.29 -18.86
CA PHE A 239 16.08 3.58 -18.45
C PHE A 239 16.05 3.78 -16.94
N ILE A 240 15.89 2.71 -16.14
CA ILE A 240 15.76 2.75 -14.68
C ILE A 240 16.68 1.75 -13.98
N HIS A 241 17.89 1.55 -14.51
CA HIS A 241 18.85 0.53 -14.05
C HIS A 241 19.14 0.58 -12.55
N ARG A 242 19.15 1.77 -11.93
CA ARG A 242 19.37 1.91 -10.47
C ARG A 242 18.25 1.23 -9.68
N LEU A 243 16.99 1.48 -10.03
CA LEU A 243 15.84 0.84 -9.40
C LEU A 243 15.86 -0.67 -9.61
N THR A 244 16.24 -1.12 -10.81
CA THR A 244 16.35 -2.55 -11.15
C THR A 244 17.43 -3.26 -10.34
N ASN A 245 18.60 -2.62 -10.17
CA ASN A 245 19.69 -3.18 -9.35
C ASN A 245 19.33 -3.23 -7.85
N ASP A 246 18.71 -2.17 -7.33
CA ASP A 246 18.27 -2.12 -5.92
C ASP A 246 17.20 -3.19 -5.63
N ARG A 247 16.24 -3.37 -6.56
CA ARG A 247 15.28 -4.49 -6.50
C ARG A 247 16.00 -5.85 -6.44
N TRP A 248 16.98 -6.06 -7.31
CA TRP A 248 17.72 -7.32 -7.34
C TRP A 248 18.47 -7.59 -6.04
N ASN A 249 19.14 -6.56 -5.50
CA ASN A 249 19.83 -6.63 -4.21
C ASN A 249 18.85 -6.98 -3.07
N PHE A 250 17.68 -6.37 -3.04
CA PHE A 250 16.65 -6.69 -2.06
C PHE A 250 16.17 -8.15 -2.17
N ILE A 251 15.86 -8.62 -3.39
CA ILE A 251 15.40 -10.00 -3.62
C ILE A 251 16.45 -11.01 -3.17
N MET A 252 17.73 -10.79 -3.51
CA MET A 252 18.81 -11.70 -3.15
C MET A 252 19.03 -11.75 -1.64
N ASN A 253 19.00 -10.60 -0.96
CA ASN A 253 19.07 -10.54 0.51
C ASN A 253 17.89 -11.27 1.17
N SER A 254 16.67 -11.02 0.74
CA SER A 254 15.47 -11.72 1.26
C SER A 254 15.55 -13.24 1.05
N ARG A 255 16.05 -13.69 -0.12
CA ARG A 255 16.23 -15.11 -0.42
C ARG A 255 17.24 -15.77 0.51
N VAL A 256 18.37 -15.11 0.77
CA VAL A 256 19.40 -15.63 1.69
C VAL A 256 18.83 -15.79 3.09
N GLU A 257 18.14 -14.77 3.61
CA GLU A 257 17.55 -14.81 4.95
C GLU A 257 16.44 -15.89 5.05
N ALA A 258 15.56 -15.97 4.07
CA ALA A 258 14.51 -16.99 4.04
C ALA A 258 15.09 -18.42 3.96
N THR A 259 16.19 -18.61 3.22
CA THR A 259 16.87 -19.92 3.13
C THR A 259 17.51 -20.31 4.46
N LYS A 260 18.21 -19.38 5.12
CA LYS A 260 18.78 -19.61 6.46
C LYS A 260 17.68 -19.99 7.45
N ARG A 261 16.57 -19.24 7.46
CA ARG A 261 15.45 -19.51 8.35
C ARG A 261 14.84 -20.89 8.14
N ALA A 262 14.64 -21.31 6.89
CA ALA A 262 14.15 -22.65 6.57
C ALA A 262 15.07 -23.75 7.10
N GLN A 263 16.40 -23.58 6.98
CA GLN A 263 17.41 -24.53 7.47
C GLN A 263 17.46 -24.59 9.01
N GLU A 264 17.47 -23.45 9.69
CA GLU A 264 17.45 -23.37 11.16
C GLU A 264 16.24 -24.07 11.73
N ARG A 265 15.08 -23.89 11.09
CA ARG A 265 13.86 -24.50 11.53
C ARG A 265 13.84 -26.01 11.38
N THR A 266 14.39 -26.54 10.30
CA THR A 266 14.53 -28.00 10.11
C THR A 266 15.36 -28.62 11.24
N LYS A 267 16.31 -27.86 11.82
CA LYS A 267 17.15 -28.28 12.94
C LYS A 267 16.46 -28.17 14.31
N ALA A 268 15.57 -27.17 14.50
CA ALA A 268 14.97 -26.87 15.79
C ALA A 268 13.78 -27.77 16.20
N GLY A 269 13.20 -28.52 15.27
CA GLY A 269 12.10 -29.46 15.56
C GLY A 269 10.84 -28.81 16.15
N HIS A 270 10.26 -29.44 17.20
CA HIS A 270 9.00 -29.01 17.84
C HIS A 270 9.12 -27.72 18.67
N ASP A 271 10.30 -27.34 19.14
CA ASP A 271 10.53 -26.16 20.01
C ASP A 271 10.68 -24.84 19.23
N ALA A 272 10.42 -24.87 17.94
CA ALA A 272 10.63 -23.72 17.10
C ALA A 272 9.55 -22.63 17.27
N LYS A 273 9.99 -21.36 17.35
CA LYS A 273 9.15 -20.16 17.42
C LYS A 273 8.01 -20.18 16.40
N ARG A 274 6.78 -19.88 16.82
CA ARG A 274 5.59 -19.85 15.96
C ARG A 274 5.47 -18.49 15.23
N ASP A 275 6.34 -18.29 14.24
CA ASP A 275 6.37 -17.17 13.31
C ASP A 275 5.66 -17.50 11.98
N PHE A 276 5.66 -16.58 11.01
CA PHE A 276 5.08 -16.84 9.68
C PHE A 276 5.70 -18.05 8.99
N PHE A 277 7.03 -18.24 9.09
CA PHE A 277 7.68 -19.40 8.51
C PHE A 277 7.19 -20.73 9.11
N TYR A 278 6.87 -20.72 10.40
CA TYR A 278 6.27 -21.89 11.04
C TYR A 278 4.97 -22.29 10.34
N TYR A 279 4.06 -21.34 10.19
CA TYR A 279 2.77 -21.60 9.56
C TYR A 279 2.93 -21.92 8.09
N LEU A 280 3.75 -21.18 7.33
CA LEU A 280 3.93 -21.38 5.89
C LEU A 280 4.55 -22.74 5.54
N LEU A 281 5.48 -23.25 6.34
CA LEU A 281 6.09 -24.57 6.14
C LEU A 281 5.13 -25.72 6.46
N ASN A 282 4.30 -25.55 7.49
CA ASN A 282 3.40 -26.60 7.97
C ASN A 282 2.00 -26.55 7.36
N ALA A 283 1.58 -25.37 6.88
CA ALA A 283 0.26 -25.18 6.29
C ALA A 283 0.07 -26.03 5.02
N ARG A 284 -1.09 -26.63 4.91
CA ARG A 284 -1.50 -27.41 3.74
C ARG A 284 -2.86 -26.89 3.26
N ASP A 285 -3.03 -26.88 1.95
CA ASP A 285 -4.33 -26.58 1.36
C ASP A 285 -5.33 -27.69 1.73
N PRO A 286 -6.44 -27.38 2.40
CA PRO A 286 -7.41 -28.38 2.82
C PRO A 286 -8.09 -29.14 1.66
N GLU A 287 -8.12 -28.57 0.45
CA GLU A 287 -8.71 -29.22 -0.73
C GLU A 287 -7.74 -30.15 -1.44
N THR A 288 -6.44 -29.81 -1.50
CA THR A 288 -5.45 -30.54 -2.29
C THR A 288 -4.39 -31.27 -1.45
N GLY A 289 -4.31 -30.97 -0.15
CA GLY A 289 -3.25 -31.46 0.74
C GLY A 289 -1.86 -30.85 0.48
N GLN A 290 -1.72 -30.01 -0.53
CA GLN A 290 -0.44 -29.43 -0.95
C GLN A 290 -0.04 -28.22 -0.11
N GLY A 291 1.24 -28.15 0.27
CA GLY A 291 1.85 -26.95 0.85
C GLY A 291 2.43 -26.01 -0.20
N LEU A 292 3.25 -25.08 0.26
CA LEU A 292 4.07 -24.22 -0.60
C LEU A 292 5.40 -24.90 -0.93
N THR A 293 5.84 -24.75 -2.17
CA THR A 293 7.19 -25.15 -2.58
C THR A 293 8.24 -24.17 -2.03
N THR A 294 9.50 -24.57 -1.97
CA THR A 294 10.60 -23.71 -1.51
C THR A 294 10.67 -22.36 -2.28
N PRO A 295 10.57 -22.31 -3.62
CA PRO A 295 10.51 -21.04 -4.34
C PRO A 295 9.27 -20.21 -3.99
N GLU A 296 8.10 -20.83 -3.78
CA GLU A 296 6.89 -20.12 -3.35
C GLU A 296 7.07 -19.52 -1.95
N LEU A 297 7.69 -20.24 -1.01
CA LEU A 297 8.01 -19.72 0.33
C LEU A 297 8.88 -18.46 0.25
N TRP A 298 9.90 -18.44 -0.61
CA TRP A 298 10.72 -17.24 -0.82
C TRP A 298 9.91 -16.08 -1.38
N GLY A 299 9.01 -16.37 -2.33
CA GLY A 299 8.12 -15.36 -2.91
C GLY A 299 7.13 -14.79 -1.90
N GLU A 300 6.56 -15.63 -1.03
CA GLU A 300 5.65 -15.19 0.03
C GLU A 300 6.39 -14.40 1.12
N ALA A 301 7.56 -14.85 1.58
CA ALA A 301 8.36 -14.12 2.57
C ALA A 301 8.77 -12.72 2.07
N ASN A 302 9.17 -12.63 0.79
CA ASN A 302 9.53 -11.35 0.17
C ASN A 302 8.35 -10.37 0.15
N VAL A 303 7.16 -10.82 -0.25
CA VAL A 303 5.98 -9.94 -0.30
C VAL A 303 5.47 -9.59 1.09
N LEU A 304 5.51 -10.52 2.06
CA LEU A 304 5.08 -10.25 3.43
C LEU A 304 5.95 -9.18 4.09
N MET A 305 7.27 -9.23 3.86
CA MET A 305 8.20 -8.23 4.36
C MET A 305 7.86 -6.83 3.88
N ILE A 306 7.64 -6.63 2.56
CA ILE A 306 7.29 -5.32 1.99
C ILE A 306 5.90 -4.90 2.47
N ALA A 307 4.91 -5.79 2.29
CA ALA A 307 3.50 -5.44 2.52
C ALA A 307 3.19 -5.13 3.99
N GLY A 308 3.83 -5.82 4.93
CA GLY A 308 3.62 -5.60 6.36
C GLY A 308 4.34 -4.37 6.88
N SER A 309 5.54 -4.06 6.35
CA SER A 309 6.34 -2.94 6.85
C SER A 309 5.84 -1.60 6.34
N ASP A 310 5.81 -1.38 5.02
CA ASP A 310 5.54 -0.06 4.44
C ASP A 310 4.12 0.43 4.74
N THR A 311 3.13 -0.44 4.64
CA THR A 311 1.72 -0.03 4.80
C THR A 311 1.37 0.33 6.23
N THR A 312 1.84 -0.46 7.20
CA THR A 312 1.59 -0.23 8.63
C THR A 312 2.33 1.01 9.12
N SER A 313 3.61 1.19 8.73
CA SER A 313 4.38 2.39 9.09
C SER A 313 3.77 3.67 8.52
N THR A 314 3.24 3.63 7.30
CA THR A 314 2.55 4.78 6.68
C THR A 314 1.29 5.15 7.45
N THR A 315 0.49 4.17 7.87
CA THR A 315 -0.72 4.44 8.63
C THR A 315 -0.42 4.98 10.03
N LEU A 316 0.59 4.43 10.71
CA LEU A 316 1.06 4.95 12.01
C LEU A 316 1.55 6.39 11.90
N ALA A 317 2.35 6.69 10.86
CA ALA A 317 2.82 8.04 10.59
C ALA A 317 1.68 9.01 10.31
N ALA A 318 0.71 8.61 9.47
CA ALA A 318 -0.48 9.39 9.18
C ALA A 318 -1.32 9.66 10.43
N THR A 319 -1.48 8.65 11.30
CA THR A 319 -2.23 8.81 12.55
C THR A 319 -1.61 9.87 13.43
N ILE A 320 -0.31 9.82 13.66
CA ILE A 320 0.38 10.84 14.45
C ILE A 320 0.37 12.20 13.74
N PHE A 321 0.57 12.23 12.40
CA PHE A 321 0.52 13.45 11.60
C PHE A 321 -0.78 14.22 11.81
N TYR A 322 -1.92 13.55 11.73
CA TYR A 322 -3.21 14.18 11.92
C TYR A 322 -3.52 14.50 13.39
N LEU A 323 -3.11 13.64 14.33
CA LEU A 323 -3.35 13.88 15.75
C LEU A 323 -2.61 15.12 16.26
N VAL A 324 -1.34 15.33 15.92
CA VAL A 324 -0.58 16.51 16.37
C VAL A 324 -1.07 17.82 15.74
N ARG A 325 -1.84 17.75 14.65
CA ARG A 325 -2.49 18.88 14.00
C ARG A 325 -3.93 19.11 14.45
N ASN A 326 -4.48 18.16 15.21
CA ASN A 326 -5.83 18.20 15.76
C ASN A 326 -5.81 18.00 17.27
N PRO A 327 -5.45 19.05 18.06
CA PRO A 327 -5.28 18.93 19.51
C PRO A 327 -6.50 18.38 20.25
N HIS A 328 -7.72 18.70 19.77
CA HIS A 328 -8.96 18.16 20.34
C HIS A 328 -9.02 16.63 20.19
N ALA A 329 -8.77 16.11 18.99
CA ALA A 329 -8.77 14.66 18.74
C ALA A 329 -7.63 13.97 19.53
N MET A 330 -6.46 14.60 19.63
CA MET A 330 -5.35 14.09 20.43
C MET A 330 -5.75 13.97 21.90
N ALA A 331 -6.30 15.03 22.49
CA ALA A 331 -6.70 15.05 23.89
C ALA A 331 -7.80 14.01 24.19
N GLN A 332 -8.77 13.85 23.30
CA GLN A 332 -9.83 12.87 23.45
C GLN A 332 -9.30 11.43 23.37
N LEU A 333 -8.39 11.14 22.44
CA LEU A 333 -7.74 9.84 22.34
C LEU A 333 -6.88 9.54 23.57
N GLN A 334 -6.07 10.51 24.02
CA GLN A 334 -5.28 10.36 25.23
C GLN A 334 -6.15 10.10 26.46
N LYS A 335 -7.28 10.81 26.59
CA LYS A 335 -8.26 10.60 27.65
C LYS A 335 -8.82 9.18 27.62
N GLU A 336 -9.33 8.72 26.45
CA GLU A 336 -9.87 7.36 26.32
C GLU A 336 -8.84 6.30 26.77
N VAL A 337 -7.59 6.41 26.26
CA VAL A 337 -6.54 5.43 26.59
C VAL A 337 -6.14 5.48 28.07
N ARG A 338 -5.92 6.70 28.61
CA ARG A 338 -5.44 6.89 29.98
C ARG A 338 -6.47 6.57 31.06
N GLU A 339 -7.77 6.69 30.75
CA GLU A 339 -8.86 6.27 31.63
C GLU A 339 -9.12 4.76 31.54
N SER A 340 -8.84 4.14 30.39
CA SER A 340 -9.05 2.71 30.20
C SER A 340 -7.98 1.84 30.84
N PHE A 341 -6.74 2.30 30.99
CA PHE A 341 -5.63 1.49 31.50
C PHE A 341 -4.94 2.15 32.69
N SER A 342 -4.59 1.33 33.70
CA SER A 342 -3.87 1.79 34.91
C SER A 342 -2.35 1.80 34.70
N SER A 343 -1.85 0.94 33.79
CA SER A 343 -0.43 0.88 33.46
C SER A 343 -0.22 0.59 31.96
N VAL A 344 0.92 0.97 31.43
CA VAL A 344 1.29 0.67 30.03
C VAL A 344 1.37 -0.83 29.76
N GLU A 345 1.68 -1.64 30.76
CA GLU A 345 1.81 -3.09 30.61
C GLU A 345 0.46 -3.81 30.51
N GLU A 346 -0.65 -3.16 30.92
CA GLU A 346 -2.00 -3.65 30.66
C GLU A 346 -2.40 -3.49 29.18
N ILE A 347 -1.72 -2.63 28.44
CA ILE A 347 -1.98 -2.41 27.02
C ILE A 347 -1.40 -3.57 26.20
N VAL A 348 -2.21 -4.61 26.07
CA VAL A 348 -1.95 -5.83 25.30
C VAL A 348 -3.12 -6.10 24.36
N THR A 349 -2.98 -7.03 23.41
CA THR A 349 -4.08 -7.37 22.51
C THR A 349 -5.21 -8.09 23.27
N GLY A 350 -6.45 -7.73 22.96
CA GLY A 350 -7.62 -8.32 23.63
C GLY A 350 -8.84 -7.42 23.53
N SER A 351 -9.94 -7.83 24.23
CA SER A 351 -11.21 -7.11 24.21
C SER A 351 -11.05 -5.66 24.64
N LYS A 352 -10.36 -5.41 25.76
CA LYS A 352 -10.17 -4.07 26.34
C LYS A 352 -9.55 -3.07 25.33
N LEU A 353 -8.50 -3.48 24.59
CA LEU A 353 -7.89 -2.65 23.55
C LEU A 353 -8.81 -2.51 22.30
N ASN A 354 -9.57 -3.56 21.99
CA ASN A 354 -10.48 -3.56 20.84
C ASN A 354 -11.73 -2.71 21.06
N GLU A 355 -12.11 -2.48 22.31
CA GLU A 355 -13.27 -1.68 22.75
C GLU A 355 -13.00 -0.17 22.72
N LEU A 356 -11.73 0.27 22.53
CA LEU A 356 -11.40 1.69 22.39
C LEU A 356 -11.97 2.24 21.08
N VAL A 357 -13.14 2.86 21.18
CA VAL A 357 -13.93 3.33 20.03
C VAL A 357 -13.24 4.49 19.34
N TYR A 358 -12.72 5.45 20.10
CA TYR A 358 -12.09 6.64 19.58
C TYR A 358 -10.73 6.34 18.96
N LEU A 359 -9.94 5.43 19.55
CA LEU A 359 -8.71 4.92 18.95
C LEU A 359 -8.98 4.32 17.57
N LYS A 360 -10.01 3.48 17.45
CA LYS A 360 -10.41 2.89 16.18
C LYS A 360 -10.81 3.97 15.17
N ALA A 361 -11.57 4.96 15.59
CA ALA A 361 -12.03 6.06 14.73
C ALA A 361 -10.84 6.90 14.22
N CYS A 362 -9.85 7.20 15.07
CA CYS A 362 -8.63 7.90 14.68
C CYS A 362 -7.83 7.13 13.61
N LEU A 363 -7.69 5.81 13.77
CA LEU A 363 -7.02 4.95 12.79
C LEU A 363 -7.81 4.87 11.47
N ASP A 364 -9.14 4.68 11.52
CA ASP A 364 -9.99 4.63 10.32
C ASP A 364 -9.92 5.95 9.55
N GLU A 365 -9.88 7.11 10.24
CA GLU A 365 -9.79 8.42 9.61
C GLU A 365 -8.39 8.68 9.01
N ALA A 366 -7.32 8.26 9.67
CA ALA A 366 -5.97 8.32 9.12
C ALA A 366 -5.85 7.44 7.86
N LEU A 367 -6.38 6.21 7.89
CA LEU A 367 -6.46 5.31 6.73
C LEU A 367 -7.27 5.90 5.57
N ARG A 368 -8.30 6.69 5.87
CA ARG A 368 -9.10 7.36 4.85
C ARG A 368 -8.30 8.48 4.16
N LEU A 369 -7.71 9.38 4.95
CA LEU A 369 -7.01 10.55 4.41
C LEU A 369 -5.64 10.21 3.82
N ALA A 370 -4.94 9.24 4.37
CA ALA A 370 -3.62 8.82 3.89
C ALA A 370 -3.57 7.30 3.66
N PRO A 371 -4.28 6.79 2.65
CA PRO A 371 -4.29 5.36 2.36
C PRO A 371 -2.90 4.88 1.95
N ALA A 372 -2.44 3.79 2.56
CA ALA A 372 -1.13 3.20 2.26
C ALA A 372 -1.01 2.66 0.83
N VAL A 373 -2.12 2.42 0.13
CA VAL A 373 -2.19 2.11 -1.31
C VAL A 373 -3.15 3.11 -1.94
N PRO A 374 -2.66 4.29 -2.40
CA PRO A 374 -3.51 5.42 -2.76
C PRO A 374 -4.09 5.30 -4.17
N GLY A 375 -3.41 4.58 -5.07
CA GLY A 375 -3.80 4.41 -6.46
C GLY A 375 -4.99 3.47 -6.67
N ALA A 376 -5.23 3.11 -7.92
CA ALA A 376 -6.27 2.17 -8.33
C ALA A 376 -5.65 0.79 -8.59
N PRO A 377 -5.80 -0.21 -7.70
CA PRO A 377 -5.28 -1.56 -7.92
C PRO A 377 -5.92 -2.21 -9.15
N PRO A 378 -5.18 -2.42 -10.25
CA PRO A 378 -5.80 -2.73 -11.53
C PRO A 378 -6.40 -4.14 -11.58
N ARG A 379 -7.57 -4.23 -12.25
CA ARG A 379 -8.25 -5.47 -12.61
C ARG A 379 -8.52 -5.47 -14.10
N GLU A 380 -8.45 -6.63 -14.71
CA GLU A 380 -8.83 -6.86 -16.09
C GLU A 380 -10.22 -7.50 -16.13
N VAL A 381 -11.08 -6.94 -16.97
CA VAL A 381 -12.40 -7.48 -17.28
C VAL A 381 -12.23 -8.81 -18.03
N MET A 382 -12.88 -9.87 -17.57
CA MET A 382 -12.83 -11.19 -18.23
C MET A 382 -13.62 -11.19 -19.55
N GLU A 383 -13.39 -12.20 -20.37
CA GLU A 383 -14.11 -12.41 -21.63
C GLU A 383 -15.63 -12.31 -21.45
N GLY A 384 -16.29 -11.68 -22.42
CA GLY A 384 -17.73 -11.37 -22.39
C GLY A 384 -18.08 -10.03 -21.73
N GLY A 385 -17.08 -9.32 -21.16
CA GLY A 385 -17.30 -8.00 -20.57
C GLY A 385 -17.98 -8.01 -19.20
N ALA A 386 -18.12 -6.82 -18.62
CA ALA A 386 -18.82 -6.61 -17.36
C ALA A 386 -19.44 -5.20 -17.32
N VAL A 387 -20.52 -5.04 -16.55
CA VAL A 387 -21.09 -3.73 -16.21
C VAL A 387 -20.49 -3.27 -14.89
N VAL A 388 -19.99 -2.05 -14.87
CA VAL A 388 -19.43 -1.40 -13.68
C VAL A 388 -20.19 -0.10 -13.49
N ASP A 389 -20.95 -0.01 -12.41
CA ASP A 389 -21.77 1.16 -12.08
C ASP A 389 -22.54 1.71 -13.30
N GLY A 390 -23.29 0.81 -13.98
CA GLY A 390 -24.11 1.11 -15.14
C GLY A 390 -23.36 1.23 -16.49
N VAL A 391 -22.01 1.23 -16.50
CA VAL A 391 -21.20 1.35 -17.72
C VAL A 391 -20.64 -0.02 -18.13
N PHE A 392 -20.92 -0.43 -19.38
CA PHE A 392 -20.37 -1.67 -19.93
C PHE A 392 -18.89 -1.50 -20.31
N LEU A 393 -18.03 -2.37 -19.76
CA LEU A 393 -16.61 -2.48 -20.09
C LEU A 393 -16.37 -3.80 -20.84
N PRO A 394 -15.80 -3.75 -22.06
CA PRO A 394 -15.46 -4.95 -22.82
C PRO A 394 -14.41 -5.83 -22.13
N GLY A 395 -14.40 -7.13 -22.47
CA GLY A 395 -13.34 -8.04 -22.03
C GLY A 395 -11.95 -7.55 -22.45
N GLY A 396 -10.96 -7.75 -21.58
CA GLY A 396 -9.59 -7.25 -21.76
C GLY A 396 -9.39 -5.79 -21.35
N THR A 397 -10.43 -5.06 -20.94
CA THR A 397 -10.29 -3.70 -20.38
C THR A 397 -9.71 -3.76 -18.97
N ASP A 398 -8.69 -2.97 -18.70
CA ASP A 398 -8.20 -2.72 -17.35
C ASP A 398 -9.06 -1.67 -16.65
N CYS A 399 -9.38 -1.88 -15.38
CA CYS A 399 -10.10 -0.91 -14.57
C CYS A 399 -9.71 -0.99 -13.09
N GLY A 400 -10.07 0.03 -12.33
CA GLY A 400 -9.84 0.04 -10.88
C GLY A 400 -10.44 1.27 -10.23
N THR A 401 -10.59 1.23 -8.89
CA THR A 401 -11.05 2.34 -8.08
C THR A 401 -9.87 2.94 -7.32
N PRO A 402 -9.56 4.24 -7.51
CA PRO A 402 -8.46 4.88 -6.81
C PRO A 402 -8.84 5.14 -5.36
N THR A 403 -8.12 4.51 -4.43
CA THR A 403 -8.43 4.57 -3.00
C THR A 403 -8.39 6.00 -2.47
N TYR A 404 -7.38 6.78 -2.84
CA TYR A 404 -7.24 8.17 -2.44
C TYR A 404 -8.44 9.04 -2.87
N SER A 405 -8.91 8.85 -4.11
CA SER A 405 -10.01 9.64 -4.66
C SER A 405 -11.35 9.26 -4.05
N ILE A 406 -11.67 7.96 -3.94
CA ILE A 406 -12.96 7.52 -3.40
C ILE A 406 -13.10 7.89 -1.92
N HIS A 407 -12.01 7.87 -1.16
CA HIS A 407 -11.96 8.30 0.23
C HIS A 407 -12.15 9.81 0.43
N ARG A 408 -12.14 10.59 -0.66
CA ARG A 408 -12.36 12.06 -0.67
C ARG A 408 -13.63 12.49 -1.37
N GLN A 409 -14.51 11.56 -1.74
CA GLN A 409 -15.78 11.88 -2.36
C GLN A 409 -16.77 12.50 -1.36
N ALA A 410 -17.23 13.71 -1.66
CA ALA A 410 -18.21 14.41 -0.83
C ALA A 410 -19.55 13.67 -0.70
N ALA A 411 -19.88 12.81 -1.69
CA ALA A 411 -21.06 11.95 -1.64
C ALA A 411 -21.04 10.92 -0.50
N TYR A 412 -19.84 10.56 0.00
CA TYR A 412 -19.66 9.57 1.07
C TYR A 412 -19.14 10.18 2.38
N TYR A 413 -18.46 11.33 2.29
CA TYR A 413 -17.78 11.94 3.43
C TYR A 413 -18.08 13.43 3.47
N ARG A 414 -18.88 13.88 4.43
CA ARG A 414 -19.07 15.31 4.67
C ARG A 414 -17.75 15.95 5.07
N GLN A 415 -17.36 17.06 4.43
CA GLN A 415 -16.05 17.70 4.57
C GLN A 415 -14.90 16.71 4.39
N PRO A 416 -14.71 16.16 3.18
CA PRO A 416 -13.82 15.01 2.96
C PRO A 416 -12.34 15.31 3.18
N GLY A 417 -11.90 16.58 3.14
CA GLY A 417 -10.52 16.99 3.40
C GLY A 417 -10.18 17.12 4.90
N VAL A 418 -11.17 17.11 5.79
CA VAL A 418 -10.92 17.36 7.21
C VAL A 418 -10.78 16.06 7.99
N TYR A 419 -9.80 16.02 8.91
CA TYR A 419 -9.61 14.88 9.82
C TYR A 419 -10.65 14.94 10.94
N LEU A 420 -11.60 14.03 10.93
CA LEU A 420 -12.74 13.96 11.85
C LEU A 420 -13.00 12.51 12.28
N PRO A 421 -12.36 12.02 13.35
CA PRO A 421 -12.62 10.69 13.88
C PRO A 421 -14.09 10.44 14.22
N GLU A 422 -14.81 11.48 14.65
CA GLU A 422 -16.22 11.46 15.05
C GLU A 422 -17.14 10.99 13.92
N ARG A 423 -16.75 11.13 12.64
CA ARG A 423 -17.53 10.61 11.51
C ARG A 423 -17.75 9.09 11.52
N TRP A 424 -16.93 8.35 12.27
CA TRP A 424 -17.01 6.90 12.39
C TRP A 424 -17.84 6.43 13.58
N ILE A 425 -18.35 7.36 14.41
CA ILE A 425 -19.01 7.09 15.69
C ILE A 425 -20.43 7.62 15.62
N GLU A 426 -21.42 6.73 15.62
CA GLU A 426 -22.84 7.10 15.68
C GLU A 426 -23.13 7.93 16.94
N GLY A 427 -23.85 9.02 16.78
CA GLY A 427 -24.19 9.95 17.85
C GLY A 427 -23.11 10.96 18.22
N ALA A 428 -21.87 10.81 17.72
CA ALA A 428 -20.80 11.77 17.98
C ALA A 428 -21.04 13.10 17.29
N ILE A 429 -20.50 14.18 17.85
CA ILE A 429 -20.59 15.54 17.28
C ILE A 429 -19.31 15.82 16.51
N CYS A 430 -19.44 15.98 15.19
CA CYS A 430 -18.39 16.53 14.33
C CYS A 430 -18.46 18.05 14.39
N GLN A 431 -17.31 18.70 14.59
CA GLN A 431 -17.21 20.15 14.57
C GLN A 431 -16.05 20.62 13.71
N THR A 432 -16.33 21.54 12.79
CA THR A 432 -15.33 22.15 11.90
C THR A 432 -15.62 23.65 11.76
N GLY A 433 -14.76 24.47 12.32
CA GLY A 433 -15.00 25.92 12.35
C GLY A 433 -16.34 26.25 13.01
N MET A 434 -17.26 26.88 12.23
CA MET A 434 -18.61 27.22 12.71
C MET A 434 -19.66 26.15 12.41
N GLU A 435 -19.33 25.10 11.68
CA GLU A 435 -20.26 24.00 11.40
C GLU A 435 -20.14 22.90 12.44
N ALA A 436 -21.30 22.49 12.98
CA ALA A 436 -21.40 21.30 13.83
C ALA A 436 -22.57 20.43 13.38
N TRP A 437 -22.39 19.10 13.43
CA TRP A 437 -23.49 18.15 13.16
C TRP A 437 -23.27 16.88 13.98
N GLN A 438 -24.36 16.22 14.29
CA GLN A 438 -24.31 14.89 14.89
C GLN A 438 -24.22 13.83 13.79
N THR A 439 -23.28 12.91 13.93
CA THR A 439 -23.11 11.78 12.98
C THR A 439 -24.28 10.81 13.14
N SER A 440 -25.05 10.62 12.09
CA SER A 440 -26.13 9.64 12.04
C SER A 440 -25.59 8.24 11.73
N ARG A 441 -26.42 7.23 11.93
CA ARG A 441 -26.14 5.86 11.51
C ARG A 441 -25.96 5.77 9.99
N GLU A 442 -26.80 6.48 9.24
CA GLU A 442 -26.74 6.54 7.78
C GLU A 442 -25.41 7.13 7.29
N ASP A 443 -24.89 8.18 7.98
CA ASP A 443 -23.59 8.78 7.66
C ASP A 443 -22.45 7.76 7.83
N VAL A 444 -22.46 7.00 8.94
CA VAL A 444 -21.46 5.94 9.19
C VAL A 444 -21.56 4.84 8.14
N GLU A 445 -22.76 4.36 7.83
CA GLU A 445 -22.98 3.32 6.81
C GLU A 445 -22.55 3.80 5.42
N MET A 446 -22.87 5.05 5.05
CA MET A 446 -22.45 5.67 3.80
C MET A 446 -20.92 5.76 3.69
N ALA A 447 -20.26 6.26 4.73
CA ALA A 447 -18.81 6.33 4.79
C ALA A 447 -18.16 4.93 4.63
N ARG A 448 -18.71 3.91 5.31
CA ARG A 448 -18.20 2.53 5.26
C ARG A 448 -18.36 1.88 3.89
N ARG A 449 -19.39 2.23 3.11
CA ARG A 449 -19.58 1.70 1.75
C ARG A 449 -18.45 2.05 0.79
N ALA A 450 -17.82 3.22 0.97
CA ALA A 450 -16.71 3.71 0.16
C ALA A 450 -15.34 3.47 0.81
N PHE A 451 -15.30 2.98 2.05
CA PHE A 451 -14.06 2.81 2.82
C PHE A 451 -13.37 1.49 2.49
N CYS A 452 -12.24 1.57 1.78
CA CYS A 452 -11.55 0.39 1.26
C CYS A 452 -10.02 0.38 1.42
N PRO A 453 -9.44 0.83 2.57
CA PRO A 453 -7.99 0.93 2.73
C PRO A 453 -7.30 -0.44 2.67
N PHE A 454 -8.02 -1.52 2.98
CA PHE A 454 -7.57 -2.92 2.86
C PHE A 454 -8.12 -3.63 1.62
N SER A 455 -8.68 -2.90 0.65
CA SER A 455 -9.45 -3.45 -0.46
C SER A 455 -10.62 -4.32 0.03
N ILE A 456 -11.37 -4.93 -0.89
CA ILE A 456 -12.52 -5.77 -0.59
C ILE A 456 -12.48 -7.08 -1.39
N GLY A 457 -13.34 -8.03 -1.03
CA GLY A 457 -13.57 -9.28 -1.76
C GLY A 457 -12.39 -10.27 -1.69
N PRO A 458 -12.31 -11.22 -2.65
CA PRO A 458 -11.39 -12.36 -2.57
C PRO A 458 -9.90 -11.97 -2.57
N ARG A 459 -9.59 -10.80 -3.09
CA ARG A 459 -8.23 -10.23 -3.18
C ARG A 459 -7.97 -9.16 -2.12
N GLY A 460 -8.87 -9.00 -1.14
CA GLY A 460 -8.68 -8.10 0.00
C GLY A 460 -7.45 -8.46 0.83
N CYS A 461 -6.94 -7.49 1.60
CA CYS A 461 -5.72 -7.65 2.40
C CYS A 461 -5.84 -8.81 3.40
N ILE A 462 -4.91 -9.76 3.32
CA ILE A 462 -4.85 -10.90 4.26
C ILE A 462 -4.35 -10.48 5.63
N GLY A 463 -3.45 -9.48 5.68
CA GLY A 463 -2.84 -8.98 6.90
C GLY A 463 -3.67 -7.95 7.67
N LYS A 464 -4.94 -7.68 7.28
CA LYS A 464 -5.78 -6.64 7.90
C LYS A 464 -5.84 -6.74 9.43
N SER A 465 -6.12 -7.93 9.95
CA SER A 465 -6.25 -8.14 11.41
C SER A 465 -4.92 -7.90 12.13
N MET A 466 -3.82 -8.37 11.56
CA MET A 466 -2.47 -8.14 12.07
C MET A 466 -2.11 -6.64 12.08
N ALA A 467 -2.31 -5.95 10.97
CA ALA A 467 -2.01 -4.52 10.85
C ALA A 467 -2.82 -3.69 11.85
N LEU A 468 -4.12 -3.99 12.01
CA LEU A 468 -4.96 -3.31 12.99
C LEU A 468 -4.52 -3.61 14.44
N MET A 469 -4.06 -4.82 14.72
CA MET A 469 -3.51 -5.20 16.03
C MET A 469 -2.25 -4.39 16.34
N GLU A 470 -1.29 -4.36 15.42
CA GLU A 470 -0.03 -3.62 15.56
C GLU A 470 -0.26 -2.12 15.71
N MET A 471 -1.13 -1.53 14.88
CA MET A 471 -1.45 -0.10 14.94
C MET A 471 -2.12 0.29 16.26
N ARG A 472 -3.12 -0.47 16.71
CA ARG A 472 -3.81 -0.18 17.97
C ARG A 472 -2.87 -0.27 19.16
N LEU A 473 -2.06 -1.35 19.21
CA LEU A 473 -1.09 -1.56 20.27
C LEU A 473 -0.06 -0.43 20.34
N THR A 474 0.46 -0.03 19.19
CA THR A 474 1.48 1.02 19.09
C THR A 474 0.91 2.38 19.48
N ILE A 475 -0.21 2.80 18.90
CA ILE A 475 -0.81 4.12 19.18
C ILE A 475 -1.28 4.20 20.63
N ALA A 476 -1.93 3.16 21.16
CA ALA A 476 -2.39 3.17 22.56
C ALA A 476 -1.21 3.33 23.55
N ARG A 477 -0.10 2.60 23.36
CA ARG A 477 1.08 2.73 24.22
C ARG A 477 1.73 4.10 24.12
N LEU A 478 1.80 4.67 22.92
CA LEU A 478 2.33 6.02 22.69
C LEU A 478 1.44 7.08 23.39
N MET A 479 0.11 7.00 23.23
CA MET A 479 -0.84 7.94 23.85
C MET A 479 -0.87 7.82 25.36
N PHE A 480 -0.59 6.64 25.90
CA PHE A 480 -0.49 6.43 27.35
C PHE A 480 0.78 7.06 27.94
N LEU A 481 1.92 6.91 27.26
CA LEU A 481 3.25 7.27 27.79
C LEU A 481 3.66 8.71 27.49
N PHE A 482 3.20 9.29 26.37
CA PHE A 482 3.74 10.53 25.87
C PHE A 482 2.66 11.57 25.58
N ASP A 483 3.05 12.82 25.74
CA ASP A 483 2.43 13.99 25.13
C ASP A 483 3.24 14.36 23.89
N MET A 484 2.54 14.66 22.79
CA MET A 484 3.17 14.91 21.51
C MET A 484 2.68 16.22 20.93
N GLU A 485 3.61 17.03 20.42
CA GLU A 485 3.33 18.31 19.80
C GLU A 485 3.94 18.33 18.39
N LEU A 486 3.38 19.16 17.51
CA LEU A 486 3.93 19.38 16.19
C LEU A 486 5.34 19.97 16.32
N GLY A 487 6.32 19.34 15.67
CA GLY A 487 7.69 19.83 15.58
C GLY A 487 7.84 20.76 14.38
N ASP A 488 8.03 20.18 13.20
CA ASP A 488 8.17 20.89 11.94
C ASP A 488 7.07 20.47 10.96
N ARG A 489 6.84 21.24 9.90
CA ARG A 489 5.82 20.93 8.85
C ARG A 489 6.35 19.98 7.77
N ARG A 490 7.43 19.30 8.01
CA ARG A 490 7.98 18.33 7.05
C ARG A 490 6.96 17.23 6.75
N GLY A 491 6.86 16.86 5.47
CA GLY A 491 5.93 15.85 5.01
C GLY A 491 4.48 16.33 4.86
N GLU A 492 4.24 17.65 4.92
CA GLU A 492 2.94 18.27 4.66
C GLU A 492 2.86 18.72 3.20
N ASP A 493 1.75 18.42 2.52
CA ASP A 493 1.46 18.95 1.20
C ASP A 493 0.82 20.37 1.27
N GLU A 494 0.59 20.98 0.10
CA GLU A 494 -0.02 22.32 0.03
C GLU A 494 -1.45 22.38 0.61
N GLY A 495 -2.13 21.24 0.71
CA GLY A 495 -3.48 21.10 1.28
C GLY A 495 -3.50 20.84 2.78
N GLY A 496 -2.33 20.76 3.45
CA GLY A 496 -2.23 20.46 4.88
C GLY A 496 -2.39 18.96 5.21
N HIS A 497 -2.23 18.09 4.22
CA HIS A 497 -2.28 16.65 4.38
C HIS A 497 -0.88 16.03 4.41
N LEU A 498 -0.78 14.79 4.89
CA LEU A 498 0.45 14.02 4.76
C LEU A 498 0.75 13.79 3.28
N ALA A 499 1.89 14.32 2.83
CA ALA A 499 2.36 14.13 1.47
C ALA A 499 2.72 12.66 1.24
N LEU A 500 2.04 12.05 0.28
CA LEU A 500 2.26 10.66 -0.13
C LEU A 500 2.95 10.61 -1.48
N VAL A 501 3.93 9.73 -1.62
CA VAL A 501 4.55 9.41 -2.91
C VAL A 501 4.07 8.02 -3.33
N ASP A 502 3.33 7.94 -4.44
CA ASP A 502 2.70 6.69 -4.91
C ASP A 502 3.70 5.80 -5.66
N HIS A 503 4.24 4.83 -4.96
CA HIS A 503 5.06 3.73 -5.50
C HIS A 503 4.31 2.38 -5.45
N PHE A 504 3.00 2.38 -5.63
CA PHE A 504 2.03 1.35 -5.31
C PHE A 504 1.71 1.30 -3.81
N THR A 505 2.70 1.13 -2.94
CA THR A 505 2.65 1.53 -1.53
C THR A 505 3.13 2.97 -1.40
N SER A 506 2.57 3.72 -0.45
CA SER A 506 2.92 5.12 -0.24
C SER A 506 4.24 5.25 0.50
N ALA A 507 5.23 5.93 -0.12
CA ALA A 507 6.34 6.50 0.62
C ALA A 507 5.91 7.83 1.27
N LYS A 508 6.55 8.19 2.38
CA LYS A 508 6.23 9.38 3.17
C LYS A 508 7.48 9.94 3.84
N GLU A 509 7.40 11.20 4.22
CA GLU A 509 8.36 11.85 5.12
C GLU A 509 7.64 12.38 6.35
N GLY A 510 8.31 12.36 7.52
CA GLY A 510 7.71 12.82 8.77
C GLY A 510 6.53 11.95 9.25
N PRO A 511 5.66 12.49 10.15
CA PRO A 511 5.72 13.83 10.74
C PRO A 511 6.89 13.99 11.70
N ASP A 512 7.38 15.24 11.76
CA ASP A 512 8.33 15.66 12.76
C ASP A 512 7.58 16.11 14.03
N VAL A 513 7.93 15.53 15.18
CA VAL A 513 7.17 15.63 16.43
C VAL A 513 8.11 15.90 17.60
N ILE A 514 7.67 16.79 18.50
CA ILE A 514 8.27 16.97 19.82
C ILE A 514 7.57 15.98 20.76
N VAL A 515 8.34 15.08 21.34
CA VAL A 515 7.83 14.06 22.28
C VAL A 515 8.22 14.47 23.69
N ARG A 516 7.25 14.43 24.61
CA ARG A 516 7.45 14.66 26.05
C ARG A 516 6.89 13.50 26.83
N ALA A 517 7.51 13.15 27.97
CA ALA A 517 6.90 12.19 28.88
C ALA A 517 5.59 12.76 29.44
N ARG A 518 4.60 11.91 29.61
CA ARG A 518 3.37 12.25 30.29
C ARG A 518 3.69 12.83 31.67
N VAL A 519 3.18 14.03 31.95
CA VAL A 519 3.17 14.57 33.32
C VAL A 519 2.15 13.76 34.12
N GLN A 520 2.61 13.12 35.20
CA GLN A 520 1.75 12.32 36.09
C GLN A 520 0.84 13.20 36.94
#